data_a76de9ec4d8455c573d88ed0119aae7e
#
_entry.id   a76de9ec4d8455c573d88ed0119aae7e
#
_cell.length_a   1.000
_cell.length_b   1.000
_cell.length_c   1.000
_cell.angle_alpha   90.00
_cell.angle_beta   90.00
_cell.angle_gamma   90.00
#
_symmetry.space_group_name_H-M   'P 1'
#
loop_
_entity.id
_entity.type
_entity.pdbx_description
1 polymer ?
#
loop_
_entity_poly.entity_id
_entity_poly.type
_entity_poly.pdbx_seq_one_letter_code
_entity_poly.pdbx_strand_id
1 'polypeptide(L)'
;MGVHDLEAVARAMVAPHKGILAADESTPTIGKRFAALGIENTEANRQAYRDMLFGTPDLGEHISGVILYDETIRQEAVNGTPFPELLMKYGIIPGIKVDTGAKDLALHPGEKVTEGLDGLRERVAEYVRMGARFAKW
;
A
#
# COMPACT_ATOMS: atom_id res chain seq x y z
N MET A 1 8.53 -13.97 -10.55
CA MET A 1 7.27 -13.61 -11.25
C MET A 1 7.58 -12.52 -12.25
N GLY A 2 7.43 -12.80 -13.54
CA GLY A 2 7.74 -11.84 -14.61
C GLY A 2 6.73 -10.68 -14.60
N VAL A 3 7.19 -9.50 -14.96
CA VAL A 3 6.36 -8.25 -15.07
C VAL A 3 5.22 -8.42 -16.10
N HIS A 4 5.26 -9.49 -16.91
CA HIS A 4 4.41 -9.67 -18.07
C HIS A 4 3.18 -10.56 -17.86
N ASP A 5 2.99 -11.11 -16.67
CA ASP A 5 1.85 -12.00 -16.43
C ASP A 5 0.85 -11.36 -15.45
N LEU A 6 0.07 -10.42 -15.97
CA LEU A 6 -1.00 -9.77 -15.21
C LEU A 6 -2.03 -10.78 -14.70
N GLU A 7 -2.29 -11.84 -15.46
CA GLU A 7 -3.21 -12.90 -15.07
C GLU A 7 -2.68 -13.71 -13.89
N ALA A 8 -1.39 -14.04 -13.88
CA ALA A 8 -0.77 -14.75 -12.76
C ALA A 8 -0.81 -13.92 -11.47
N VAL A 9 -0.54 -12.61 -11.55
CA VAL A 9 -0.67 -11.71 -10.41
C VAL A 9 -2.10 -11.67 -9.91
N ALA A 10 -3.07 -11.48 -10.79
CA ALA A 10 -4.49 -11.42 -10.43
C ALA A 10 -4.95 -12.72 -9.75
N ARG A 11 -4.56 -13.88 -10.27
CA ARG A 11 -4.88 -15.19 -9.69
C ARG A 11 -4.22 -15.38 -8.32
N ALA A 12 -2.96 -14.99 -8.18
CA ALA A 12 -2.24 -15.10 -6.91
C ALA A 12 -2.84 -14.19 -5.82
N MET A 13 -3.35 -13.02 -6.19
CA MET A 13 -4.01 -12.10 -5.25
C MET A 13 -5.30 -12.68 -4.67
N VAL A 14 -6.03 -13.49 -5.43
CA VAL A 14 -7.28 -14.14 -5.00
C VAL A 14 -7.08 -15.62 -4.63
N ALA A 15 -5.88 -15.99 -4.21
CA ALA A 15 -5.57 -17.35 -3.78
C ALA A 15 -6.51 -17.80 -2.66
N PRO A 16 -6.90 -19.10 -2.60
CA PRO A 16 -7.80 -19.62 -1.57
C PRO A 16 -7.30 -19.30 -0.16
N HIS A 17 -8.21 -18.92 0.72
CA HIS A 17 -7.96 -18.62 2.14
C HIS A 17 -7.04 -17.42 2.40
N LYS A 18 -6.78 -16.58 1.41
CA LYS A 18 -5.98 -15.36 1.56
C LYS A 18 -6.78 -14.11 1.22
N GLY A 19 -6.51 -13.04 1.96
CA GLY A 19 -7.07 -11.71 1.69
C GLY A 19 -6.00 -10.73 1.23
N ILE A 20 -6.43 -9.51 0.90
CA ILE A 20 -5.56 -8.37 0.59
C ILE A 20 -5.62 -7.40 1.76
N LEU A 21 -4.47 -7.06 2.33
CA LEU A 21 -4.35 -6.08 3.40
C LEU A 21 -4.21 -4.67 2.82
N ALA A 22 -5.14 -3.78 3.16
CA ALA A 22 -5.01 -2.35 2.88
C ALA A 22 -4.21 -1.68 4.01
N ALA A 23 -2.95 -1.34 3.75
CA ALA A 23 -2.07 -0.60 4.63
C ALA A 23 -1.66 0.75 3.99
N ASP A 24 -2.53 1.28 3.15
CA ASP A 24 -2.33 2.46 2.31
C ASP A 24 -2.93 3.74 2.87
N GLU A 25 -3.22 3.76 4.17
CA GLU A 25 -3.72 4.97 4.82
C GLU A 25 -2.82 6.15 4.53
N SER A 26 -3.40 7.22 3.97
CA SER A 26 -2.70 8.49 3.80
C SER A 26 -2.33 9.09 5.15
N THR A 27 -1.35 9.99 5.18
CA THR A 27 -0.92 10.67 6.41
C THR A 27 -2.08 11.27 7.23
N PRO A 28 -3.06 11.97 6.63
CA PRO A 28 -4.22 12.44 7.40
C PRO A 28 -5.11 11.31 7.93
N THR A 29 -5.26 10.22 7.19
CA THR A 29 -6.11 9.09 7.59
C THR A 29 -5.53 8.34 8.77
N ILE A 30 -4.25 8.00 8.73
CA ILE A 30 -3.58 7.33 9.84
C ILE A 30 -3.47 8.25 11.06
N GLY A 31 -3.28 9.55 10.84
CA GLY A 31 -3.25 10.55 11.91
C GLY A 31 -4.54 10.58 12.73
N LYS A 32 -5.70 10.42 12.11
CA LYS A 32 -6.98 10.31 12.83
C LYS A 32 -7.04 9.06 13.71
N ARG A 33 -6.50 7.94 13.26
CA ARG A 33 -6.40 6.70 14.06
C ARG A 33 -5.45 6.86 15.23
N PHE A 34 -4.29 7.45 15.00
CA PHE A 34 -3.29 7.70 16.04
C PHE A 34 -3.81 8.67 17.11
N ALA A 35 -4.51 9.72 16.71
CA ALA A 35 -5.08 10.71 17.64
C ALA A 35 -6.03 10.05 18.65
N ALA A 36 -6.81 9.06 18.24
CA ALA A 36 -7.71 8.32 19.13
C ALA A 36 -6.97 7.53 20.22
N LEU A 37 -5.68 7.25 20.01
CA LEU A 37 -4.81 6.52 20.93
C LEU A 37 -3.77 7.42 21.62
N GLY A 38 -3.81 8.73 21.39
CA GLY A 38 -2.81 9.66 21.89
C GLY A 38 -1.42 9.51 21.28
N ILE A 39 -1.32 8.89 20.10
CA ILE A 39 -0.06 8.68 19.39
C ILE A 39 0.18 9.87 18.45
N GLU A 40 1.37 10.44 18.50
CA GLU A 40 1.77 11.52 17.59
C GLU A 40 1.92 11.01 16.15
N ASN A 41 1.43 11.79 15.18
CA ASN A 41 1.49 11.45 13.76
C ASN A 41 2.85 11.84 13.14
N THR A 42 3.91 11.19 13.58
CA THR A 42 5.27 11.32 13.02
C THR A 42 5.52 10.27 11.95
N GLU A 43 6.51 10.51 11.09
CA GLU A 43 6.96 9.51 10.12
C GLU A 43 7.43 8.22 10.80
N ALA A 44 8.20 8.36 11.90
CA ALA A 44 8.68 7.22 12.68
C ALA A 44 7.54 6.36 13.25
N ASN A 45 6.49 6.98 13.77
CA ASN A 45 5.33 6.25 14.29
C ASN A 45 4.54 5.57 13.16
N ARG A 46 4.42 6.20 11.99
CA ARG A 46 3.80 5.58 10.82
C ARG A 46 4.62 4.40 10.31
N GLN A 47 5.94 4.53 10.26
CA GLN A 47 6.84 3.42 9.90
C GLN A 47 6.73 2.27 10.90
N ALA A 48 6.78 2.54 12.19
CA ALA A 48 6.64 1.53 13.24
C ALA A 48 5.30 0.78 13.16
N TYR A 49 4.21 1.49 12.86
CA TYR A 49 2.90 0.87 12.63
C TYR A 49 2.92 -0.10 11.45
N ARG A 50 3.53 0.28 10.33
CA ARG A 50 3.66 -0.60 9.14
C ARG A 50 4.60 -1.77 9.40
N ASP A 51 5.71 -1.52 10.08
CA ASP A 51 6.65 -2.58 10.47
C ASP A 51 5.99 -3.64 11.34
N MET A 52 5.19 -3.23 12.32
CA MET A 52 4.38 -4.14 13.15
C MET A 52 3.44 -5.00 12.30
N LEU A 53 2.74 -4.41 11.32
CA LEU A 53 1.82 -5.15 10.45
C LEU A 53 2.57 -6.14 9.55
N PHE A 54 3.63 -5.68 8.88
CA PHE A 54 4.35 -6.48 7.87
C PHE A 54 5.28 -7.51 8.50
N GLY A 55 5.73 -7.27 9.75
CA GLY A 55 6.54 -8.19 10.52
C GLY A 55 5.73 -9.25 11.29
N THR A 56 4.39 -9.27 11.15
CA THR A 56 3.56 -10.26 11.82
C THR A 56 3.93 -11.67 11.36
N PRO A 57 4.23 -12.60 12.29
CA PRO A 57 4.51 -13.99 11.93
C PRO A 57 3.38 -14.60 11.10
N ASP A 58 3.74 -15.44 10.13
CA ASP A 58 2.83 -16.20 9.27
C ASP A 58 1.86 -15.34 8.43
N LEU A 59 2.12 -14.02 8.32
CA LEU A 59 1.28 -13.11 7.56
C LEU A 59 1.02 -13.64 6.13
N GLY A 60 2.04 -14.21 5.48
CA GLY A 60 1.94 -14.75 4.12
C GLY A 60 1.04 -15.98 3.99
N GLU A 61 0.66 -16.64 5.08
CA GLU A 61 -0.33 -17.72 5.04
C GLU A 61 -1.75 -17.20 4.84
N HIS A 62 -2.02 -15.97 5.26
CA HIS A 62 -3.35 -15.37 5.28
C HIS A 62 -3.52 -14.19 4.32
N ILE A 63 -2.41 -13.56 3.91
CA ILE A 63 -2.41 -12.37 3.07
C ILE A 63 -1.66 -12.64 1.77
N SER A 64 -2.32 -12.41 0.65
CA SER A 64 -1.76 -12.57 -0.69
C SER A 64 -1.13 -11.28 -1.23
N GLY A 65 -1.65 -10.13 -0.83
CA GLY A 65 -1.19 -8.83 -1.28
C GLY A 65 -1.35 -7.76 -0.22
N VAL A 66 -0.46 -6.77 -0.24
CA VAL A 66 -0.53 -5.59 0.64
C VAL A 66 -0.52 -4.34 -0.21
N ILE A 67 -1.50 -3.45 0.03
CA ILE A 67 -1.55 -2.14 -0.62
C ILE A 67 -0.73 -1.16 0.22
N LEU A 68 0.32 -0.60 -0.36
CA LEU A 68 1.20 0.38 0.28
C LEU A 68 0.78 1.81 -0.07
N TYR A 69 1.19 2.77 0.76
CA TYR A 69 1.15 4.19 0.51
C TYR A 69 2.49 4.67 -0.05
N ASP A 70 2.55 5.81 -0.75
CA ASP A 70 3.78 6.33 -1.37
C ASP A 70 4.95 6.48 -0.38
N GLU A 71 4.69 7.01 0.83
CA GLU A 71 5.69 7.07 1.90
C GLU A 71 6.17 5.67 2.28
N THR A 72 5.26 4.73 2.45
CA THR A 72 5.52 3.39 2.98
C THR A 72 6.33 2.52 2.02
N ILE A 73 6.08 2.60 0.72
CA ILE A 73 6.85 1.83 -0.27
C ILE A 73 8.34 2.22 -0.31
N ARG A 74 8.67 3.41 0.22
CA ARG A 74 10.04 3.96 0.30
C ARG A 74 10.72 3.69 1.63
N GLN A 75 9.98 3.14 2.60
CA GLN A 75 10.47 2.86 3.96
C GLN A 75 10.94 1.41 4.10
N GLU A 76 11.58 1.14 5.21
CA GLU A 76 12.17 -0.16 5.53
C GLU A 76 11.75 -0.61 6.93
N ALA A 77 11.86 -1.90 7.17
CA ALA A 77 11.69 -2.52 8.48
C ALA A 77 12.84 -2.15 9.42
N VAL A 78 12.67 -2.39 10.72
CA VAL A 78 13.70 -2.14 11.75
C VAL A 78 15.06 -2.78 11.42
N ASN A 79 15.05 -3.90 10.69
CA ASN A 79 16.27 -4.59 10.27
C ASN A 79 16.90 -4.04 8.98
N GLY A 80 16.40 -2.91 8.45
CA GLY A 80 16.88 -2.29 7.22
C GLY A 80 16.42 -2.96 5.92
N THR A 81 15.47 -3.91 5.99
CA THR A 81 14.89 -4.52 4.78
C THR A 81 13.79 -3.61 4.22
N PRO A 82 13.86 -3.15 2.96
CA PRO A 82 12.76 -2.40 2.34
C PRO A 82 11.42 -3.14 2.43
N PHE A 83 10.34 -2.44 2.77
CA PHE A 83 9.04 -3.10 2.95
C PHE A 83 8.58 -3.94 1.75
N PRO A 84 8.74 -3.52 0.49
CA PRO A 84 8.41 -4.39 -0.63
C PRO A 84 9.18 -5.70 -0.66
N GLU A 85 10.48 -5.67 -0.31
CA GLU A 85 11.31 -6.88 -0.24
C GLU A 85 10.89 -7.79 0.93
N LEU A 86 10.58 -7.19 2.08
CA LEU A 86 10.09 -7.93 3.24
C LEU A 86 8.80 -8.70 2.90
N LEU A 87 7.85 -8.04 2.26
CA LEU A 87 6.60 -8.65 1.82
C LEU A 87 6.84 -9.80 0.83
N MET A 88 7.71 -9.58 -0.17
CA MET A 88 8.05 -10.62 -1.14
C MET A 88 8.71 -11.84 -0.51
N LYS A 89 9.53 -11.67 0.53
CA LYS A 89 10.11 -12.79 1.31
C LYS A 89 9.04 -13.67 1.95
N TYR A 90 7.90 -13.10 2.32
CA TYR A 90 6.75 -13.83 2.87
C TYR A 90 5.77 -14.31 1.81
N GLY A 91 6.12 -14.20 0.52
CA GLY A 91 5.24 -14.59 -0.59
C GLY A 91 4.04 -13.65 -0.77
N ILE A 92 4.12 -12.44 -0.25
CA ILE A 92 3.07 -11.41 -0.34
C ILE A 92 3.39 -10.46 -1.50
N ILE A 93 2.39 -10.15 -2.31
CA ILE A 93 2.52 -9.28 -3.48
C ILE A 93 2.40 -7.82 -3.04
N PRO A 94 3.42 -6.96 -3.23
CA PRO A 94 3.30 -5.54 -2.96
C PRO A 94 2.42 -4.84 -3.99
N GLY A 95 1.52 -3.99 -3.53
CA GLY A 95 0.73 -3.09 -4.35
C GLY A 95 0.84 -1.65 -3.87
N ILE A 96 0.28 -0.73 -4.62
CA ILE A 96 0.42 0.71 -4.35
C ILE A 96 -0.89 1.47 -4.60
N LYS A 97 -1.26 2.36 -3.67
CA LYS A 97 -2.31 3.35 -3.88
C LYS A 97 -1.78 4.43 -4.82
N VAL A 98 -2.42 4.61 -5.97
CA VAL A 98 -1.96 5.54 -7.02
C VAL A 98 -2.83 6.79 -7.16
N ASP A 99 -4.04 6.82 -6.62
CA ASP A 99 -4.88 8.03 -6.62
C ASP A 99 -4.37 9.09 -5.62
N THR A 100 -4.75 10.33 -5.84
CA THR A 100 -4.46 11.48 -4.96
C THR A 100 -5.63 11.88 -4.07
N GLY A 101 -6.67 11.07 -4.01
CA GLY A 101 -7.84 11.24 -3.16
C GLY A 101 -9.06 11.77 -3.87
N ALA A 102 -10.18 11.71 -3.17
CA ALA A 102 -11.47 12.20 -3.64
C ALA A 102 -11.60 13.71 -3.40
N LYS A 103 -12.02 14.44 -4.43
CA LYS A 103 -12.29 15.88 -4.42
C LYS A 103 -13.76 16.15 -4.67
N ASP A 104 -14.24 17.31 -4.27
CA ASP A 104 -15.62 17.70 -4.55
C ASP A 104 -15.84 17.85 -6.06
N LEU A 105 -16.89 17.22 -6.56
CA LEU A 105 -17.30 17.37 -7.96
C LEU A 105 -17.92 18.76 -8.15
N ALA A 106 -17.36 19.53 -9.09
CA ALA A 106 -17.85 20.87 -9.38
C ALA A 106 -19.36 20.86 -9.71
N LEU A 107 -20.12 21.80 -9.14
CA LEU A 107 -21.56 21.97 -9.33
C LEU A 107 -22.44 20.80 -8.84
N HIS A 108 -21.88 19.80 -8.16
CA HIS A 108 -22.61 18.65 -7.61
C HIS A 108 -22.32 18.48 -6.11
N PRO A 109 -22.97 19.27 -5.23
CA PRO A 109 -22.74 19.20 -3.80
C PRO A 109 -22.95 17.78 -3.24
N GLY A 110 -21.98 17.29 -2.49
CA GLY A 110 -22.01 15.95 -1.89
C GLY A 110 -21.44 14.83 -2.78
N GLU A 111 -21.22 15.09 -4.06
CA GLU A 111 -20.56 14.12 -4.95
C GLU A 111 -19.05 14.34 -5.02
N LYS A 112 -18.30 13.28 -5.32
CA LYS A 112 -16.84 13.30 -5.37
C LYS A 112 -16.34 12.75 -6.71
N VAL A 113 -15.17 13.24 -7.10
CA VAL A 113 -14.36 12.68 -8.17
C VAL A 113 -12.99 12.30 -7.60
N THR A 114 -12.49 11.13 -7.95
CA THR A 114 -11.14 10.72 -7.54
C THR A 114 -10.13 11.20 -8.57
N GLU A 115 -9.13 11.93 -8.12
CA GLU A 115 -8.04 12.48 -8.93
C GLU A 115 -6.76 11.63 -8.81
N GLY A 116 -5.77 11.87 -9.69
CA GLY A 116 -4.47 11.21 -9.61
C GLY A 116 -3.88 10.78 -10.95
N LEU A 117 -4.47 11.19 -12.09
CA LEU A 117 -3.94 10.85 -13.41
C LEU A 117 -2.68 11.62 -13.79
N ASP A 118 -2.50 12.84 -13.25
CA ASP A 118 -1.33 13.66 -13.55
C ASP A 118 -0.05 13.00 -13.03
N GLY A 119 0.92 12.80 -13.92
CA GLY A 119 2.19 12.13 -13.60
C GLY A 119 2.06 10.65 -13.23
N LEU A 120 0.91 10.02 -13.46
CA LEU A 120 0.68 8.62 -13.06
C LEU A 120 1.62 7.66 -13.76
N ARG A 121 1.92 7.89 -15.06
CA ARG A 121 2.79 7.02 -15.84
C ARG A 121 4.20 6.94 -15.24
N GLU A 122 4.75 8.08 -14.87
CA GLU A 122 6.08 8.20 -14.27
C GLU A 122 6.11 7.58 -12.89
N ARG A 123 5.10 7.85 -12.06
CA ARG A 123 4.96 7.26 -10.73
C ARG A 123 4.82 5.74 -10.77
N VAL A 124 4.01 5.22 -11.67
CA VAL A 124 3.86 3.74 -11.83
C VAL A 124 5.18 3.10 -12.27
N ALA A 125 5.91 3.71 -13.20
CA ALA A 125 7.21 3.22 -13.61
C ALA A 125 8.21 3.17 -12.42
N GLU A 126 8.17 4.16 -11.54
CA GLU A 126 8.97 4.18 -10.31
C GLU A 126 8.54 3.07 -9.32
N TYR A 127 7.25 2.96 -9.03
CA TYR A 127 6.72 1.96 -8.10
C TYR A 127 7.00 0.51 -8.55
N VAL A 128 6.94 0.24 -9.85
CA VAL A 128 7.32 -1.07 -10.40
C VAL A 128 8.79 -1.40 -10.12
N ARG A 129 9.68 -0.41 -10.24
CA ARG A 129 11.10 -0.59 -9.87
C ARG A 129 11.30 -0.88 -8.38
N MET A 130 10.44 -0.32 -7.52
CA MET A 130 10.44 -0.58 -6.07
C MET A 130 9.80 -1.91 -5.68
N GLY A 131 9.17 -2.62 -6.60
CA GLY A 131 8.60 -3.95 -6.35
C GLY A 131 7.08 -4.03 -6.41
N ALA A 132 6.35 -2.94 -6.63
CA ALA A 132 4.90 -2.98 -6.78
C ALA A 132 4.49 -3.82 -8.01
N ARG A 133 3.40 -4.60 -7.86
CA ARG A 133 2.89 -5.49 -8.91
C ARG A 133 1.42 -5.26 -9.20
N PHE A 134 0.70 -4.53 -8.37
CA PHE A 134 -0.67 -4.09 -8.63
C PHE A 134 -0.89 -2.68 -8.10
N ALA A 135 -1.91 -2.03 -8.62
CA ALA A 135 -2.30 -0.68 -8.23
C ALA A 135 -3.72 -0.67 -7.68
N LYS A 136 -3.96 0.18 -6.67
CA LYS A 136 -5.29 0.52 -6.17
C LYS A 136 -5.62 1.95 -6.57
N TRP A 137 -6.80 2.10 -7.18
CA TRP A 137 -7.41 3.41 -7.44
C TRP A 137 -8.64 3.58 -6.57
#